data_fce993bb04e762f8e826fa0edd55cded
#
_entry.id   fce993bb04e762f8e826fa0edd55cded
#
_cell.length_a   1.000
_cell.length_b   1.000
_cell.length_c   1.000
_cell.angle_alpha   90.00
_cell.angle_beta   90.00
_cell.angle_gamma   90.00
#
_symmetry.space_group_name_H-M   'P 1'
#
loop_
_entity.id
_entity.type
_entity.pdbx_description
1 polymer ?
#
loop_
_entity_poly.entity_id
_entity_poly.type
_entity_poly.pdbx_seq_one_letter_code
_entity_poly.pdbx_strand_id
1 'polypeptide(L)'
;MKKNIVLFSLFVLPIVAYLFFASGVNTFSKLPTLTPKIAEFGDWKDLNNEKIQLQGKITILSFGGTDVLKNRGNYFNLNEKIYQRYHKFKDLQFVVLSPIGTENDVKIFRDQLAASTDMTEWKFIFATPEEINNFYNQLHLKTDKLTSTHGNNNVYIIDKDRNLRGRKVKDSKEYKEGYSMFHISELHNEMLDDFKIILYEYKAALKKNHNATKRLYIETDEK
;
A
#
# COMPACT_ATOMS: atom_id res chain seq x y z
N MET A 1 -52.84 -29.49 1.77
CA MET A 1 -51.70 -29.13 0.91
C MET A 1 -51.10 -27.75 1.22
N LYS A 2 -51.84 -26.67 1.28
CA LYS A 2 -51.30 -25.31 1.53
C LYS A 2 -50.51 -25.16 2.84
N LYS A 3 -50.97 -25.77 3.96
CA LYS A 3 -50.33 -25.68 5.28
C LYS A 3 -48.91 -26.31 5.29
N ASN A 4 -48.73 -27.44 4.61
CA ASN A 4 -47.42 -28.12 4.55
C ASN A 4 -46.42 -27.37 3.67
N ILE A 5 -46.89 -26.71 2.61
CA ILE A 5 -46.03 -25.85 1.77
C ILE A 5 -45.54 -24.63 2.54
N VAL A 6 -46.45 -24.02 3.31
CA VAL A 6 -46.04 -22.85 4.16
C VAL A 6 -45.02 -23.28 5.21
N LEU A 7 -45.25 -24.43 5.88
CA LEU A 7 -44.32 -24.93 6.90
C LEU A 7 -42.96 -25.28 6.29
N PHE A 8 -42.95 -25.98 5.13
CA PHE A 8 -41.72 -26.29 4.40
C PHE A 8 -40.96 -25.03 3.98
N SER A 9 -41.65 -24.04 3.41
CA SER A 9 -41.05 -22.78 3.02
C SER A 9 -40.43 -22.04 4.20
N LEU A 10 -41.09 -22.04 5.36
CA LEU A 10 -40.59 -21.35 6.58
C LEU A 10 -39.26 -21.94 7.07
N PHE A 11 -39.02 -23.23 6.92
CA PHE A 11 -37.77 -23.90 7.33
C PHE A 11 -36.72 -23.88 6.24
N VAL A 12 -37.08 -24.10 4.99
CA VAL A 12 -36.13 -24.22 3.87
C VAL A 12 -35.58 -22.85 3.45
N LEU A 13 -36.44 -21.82 3.45
CA LEU A 13 -36.01 -20.49 2.98
C LEU A 13 -34.87 -19.88 3.79
N PRO A 14 -34.83 -19.94 5.15
CA PRO A 14 -33.68 -19.49 5.92
C PRO A 14 -32.40 -20.29 5.63
N ILE A 15 -32.54 -21.63 5.41
CA ILE A 15 -31.40 -22.48 5.07
C ILE A 15 -30.84 -22.12 3.70
N VAL A 16 -31.69 -21.93 2.71
CA VAL A 16 -31.30 -21.52 1.35
C VAL A 16 -30.65 -20.13 1.38
N ALA A 17 -31.23 -19.17 2.12
CA ALA A 17 -30.68 -17.87 2.29
C ALA A 17 -29.29 -17.94 2.97
N TYR A 18 -29.15 -18.71 4.04
CA TYR A 18 -27.87 -18.95 4.69
C TYR A 18 -26.83 -19.56 3.74
N LEU A 19 -27.19 -20.60 3.00
CA LEU A 19 -26.30 -21.22 2.01
C LEU A 19 -25.95 -20.27 0.88
N PHE A 20 -26.86 -19.42 0.42
CA PHE A 20 -26.62 -18.40 -0.58
C PHE A 20 -25.59 -17.36 -0.07
N PHE A 21 -25.76 -16.84 1.14
CA PHE A 21 -24.79 -15.93 1.73
C PHE A 21 -23.48 -16.62 2.14
N ALA A 22 -23.51 -17.87 2.58
CA ALA A 22 -22.31 -18.65 2.92
C ALA A 22 -21.52 -19.07 1.68
N SER A 23 -22.20 -19.33 0.55
CA SER A 23 -21.57 -19.64 -0.74
C SER A 23 -21.13 -18.39 -1.51
N GLY A 24 -21.53 -17.21 -1.05
CA GLY A 24 -21.11 -15.94 -1.62
C GLY A 24 -19.59 -15.88 -1.66
N VAL A 25 -19.01 -16.18 -2.81
CA VAL A 25 -17.60 -15.93 -3.08
C VAL A 25 -17.45 -14.42 -3.01
N ASN A 26 -16.88 -13.93 -1.92
CA ASN A 26 -16.48 -12.54 -1.83
C ASN A 26 -15.39 -12.32 -2.87
N THR A 27 -15.77 -12.05 -4.11
CA THR A 27 -14.90 -11.57 -5.17
C THR A 27 -14.55 -10.15 -4.83
N PHE A 28 -13.60 -9.98 -3.90
CA PHE A 28 -13.06 -8.67 -3.61
C PHE A 28 -12.36 -8.15 -4.85
N SER A 29 -12.71 -6.94 -5.24
CA SER A 29 -12.00 -6.24 -6.29
C SER A 29 -10.53 -6.17 -5.91
N LYS A 30 -9.68 -6.77 -6.72
CA LYS A 30 -8.22 -6.66 -6.55
C LYS A 30 -7.77 -5.33 -7.13
N LEU A 31 -6.84 -4.69 -6.46
CA LEU A 31 -6.21 -3.51 -7.03
C LEU A 31 -5.31 -3.94 -8.21
N PRO A 32 -5.46 -3.35 -9.41
CA PRO A 32 -4.63 -3.69 -10.57
C PRO A 32 -3.14 -3.56 -10.30
N THR A 33 -2.35 -4.47 -10.87
CA THR A 33 -0.89 -4.33 -10.98
C THR A 33 -0.58 -3.50 -12.22
N LEU A 34 0.12 -2.39 -12.03
CA LEU A 34 0.52 -1.47 -13.10
C LEU A 34 1.90 -1.82 -13.64
N THR A 35 2.87 -1.92 -12.73
CA THR A 35 4.23 -2.33 -13.05
C THR A 35 4.61 -3.51 -12.17
N PRO A 36 4.84 -4.70 -12.73
CA PRO A 36 5.24 -5.86 -11.94
C PRO A 36 6.73 -5.82 -11.60
N LYS A 37 7.09 -6.37 -10.44
CA LYS A 37 8.46 -6.69 -10.00
C LYS A 37 9.46 -5.55 -10.18
N ILE A 38 9.13 -4.36 -9.69
CA ILE A 38 10.05 -3.23 -9.61
C ILE A 38 11.36 -3.71 -8.96
N ALA A 39 12.50 -3.24 -9.45
CA ALA A 39 13.78 -3.56 -8.83
C ALA A 39 13.82 -3.14 -7.36
N GLU A 40 14.64 -3.81 -6.60
CA GLU A 40 14.87 -3.46 -5.20
C GLU A 40 15.56 -2.09 -5.11
N PHE A 41 15.46 -1.44 -3.95
CA PHE A 41 16.29 -0.28 -3.68
C PHE A 41 17.77 -0.61 -3.85
N GLY A 42 18.57 0.36 -4.26
CA GLY A 42 20.01 0.23 -4.30
C GLY A 42 20.61 -0.02 -2.91
N ASP A 43 21.90 0.10 -2.78
CA ASP A 43 22.58 -0.01 -1.47
C ASP A 43 22.42 1.29 -0.64
N TRP A 44 21.21 1.84 -0.70
CA TRP A 44 20.85 3.08 -0.04
C TRP A 44 20.51 2.80 1.41
N LYS A 45 20.92 3.74 2.26
CA LYS A 45 20.73 3.62 3.70
C LYS A 45 19.82 4.72 4.20
N ASP A 46 19.14 4.41 5.29
CA ASP A 46 18.32 5.41 6.00
C ASP A 46 19.18 6.28 6.95
N LEU A 47 18.51 7.16 7.68
CA LEU A 47 19.15 8.03 8.68
C LEU A 47 19.85 7.25 9.82
N ASN A 48 19.52 5.98 10.03
CA ASN A 48 20.11 5.11 11.04
C ASN A 48 21.19 4.20 10.44
N ASN A 49 21.55 4.39 9.18
CA ASN A 49 22.48 3.55 8.43
C ASN A 49 21.97 2.12 8.19
N GLU A 50 20.64 1.92 8.26
CA GLU A 50 19.97 0.66 7.97
C GLU A 50 19.61 0.55 6.49
N LYS A 51 19.76 -0.68 5.94
CA LYS A 51 19.32 -0.96 4.58
C LYS A 51 17.82 -1.20 4.55
N ILE A 52 17.12 -0.45 3.73
CA ILE A 52 15.69 -0.59 3.52
C ILE A 52 15.45 -1.38 2.24
N GLN A 53 14.41 -2.22 2.24
CA GLN A 53 14.06 -3.07 1.09
C GLN A 53 12.55 -3.08 0.85
N LEU A 54 12.17 -3.30 -0.42
CA LEU A 54 10.77 -3.40 -0.84
C LEU A 54 10.20 -4.80 -0.62
N GLN A 55 11.00 -5.83 -0.86
CA GLN A 55 10.55 -7.21 -0.81
C GLN A 55 9.96 -7.57 0.56
N GLY A 56 8.76 -8.12 0.57
CA GLY A 56 8.08 -8.54 1.79
C GLY A 56 7.39 -7.42 2.57
N LYS A 57 7.45 -6.17 2.10
CA LYS A 57 6.81 -5.00 2.70
C LYS A 57 5.77 -4.38 1.77
N ILE A 58 4.68 -3.92 2.33
CA ILE A 58 3.79 -2.98 1.64
C ILE A 58 4.42 -1.60 1.84
N THR A 59 4.82 -0.98 0.74
CA THR A 59 5.55 0.29 0.78
C THR A 59 4.70 1.41 0.21
N ILE A 60 4.54 2.48 0.98
CA ILE A 60 4.06 3.76 0.50
C ILE A 60 5.30 4.58 0.15
N LEU A 61 5.59 4.67 -1.14
CA LEU A 61 6.80 5.33 -1.66
C LEU A 61 6.51 6.77 -2.05
N SER A 62 7.40 7.67 -1.69
CA SER A 62 7.40 9.07 -2.15
C SER A 62 8.81 9.52 -2.53
N PHE A 63 8.89 10.54 -3.37
CA PHE A 63 10.11 11.19 -3.79
C PHE A 63 10.17 12.59 -3.18
N GLY A 64 11.02 12.75 -2.16
CA GLY A 64 11.10 13.99 -1.36
C GLY A 64 11.72 15.15 -2.10
N GLY A 65 12.69 14.85 -2.98
CA GLY A 65 13.45 15.88 -3.69
C GLY A 65 14.35 16.70 -2.77
N THR A 66 14.98 17.73 -3.33
CA THR A 66 15.81 18.68 -2.57
C THR A 66 14.97 19.70 -1.79
N ASP A 67 13.67 19.73 -2.02
CA ASP A 67 12.71 20.66 -1.39
C ASP A 67 11.72 19.98 -0.42
N VAL A 68 12.09 18.81 0.11
CA VAL A 68 11.27 18.01 1.04
C VAL A 68 10.78 18.82 2.24
N LEU A 69 11.63 19.65 2.81
CA LEU A 69 11.28 20.50 3.96
C LEU A 69 10.25 21.57 3.59
N LYS A 70 10.34 22.14 2.38
CA LYS A 70 9.36 23.10 1.87
C LYS A 70 8.01 22.44 1.68
N ASN A 71 7.98 21.20 1.19
CA ASN A 71 6.79 20.43 0.87
C ASN A 71 6.28 19.57 2.06
N ARG A 72 6.81 19.77 3.26
CA ARG A 72 6.47 18.95 4.44
C ARG A 72 4.98 18.86 4.75
N GLY A 73 4.19 19.87 4.40
CA GLY A 73 2.74 19.88 4.59
C GLY A 73 2.04 18.68 3.93
N ASN A 74 2.54 18.26 2.76
CA ASN A 74 2.04 17.08 2.04
C ASN A 74 2.22 15.80 2.85
N TYR A 75 3.34 15.66 3.54
CA TYR A 75 3.64 14.52 4.39
C TYR A 75 2.81 14.52 5.68
N PHE A 76 2.49 15.68 6.23
CA PHE A 76 1.53 15.78 7.34
C PHE A 76 0.14 15.30 6.92
N ASN A 77 -0.32 15.63 5.71
CA ASN A 77 -1.57 15.12 5.16
C ASN A 77 -1.55 13.59 5.03
N LEU A 78 -0.47 13.03 4.48
CA LEU A 78 -0.29 11.58 4.35
C LEU A 78 -0.26 10.90 5.72
N ASN A 79 0.46 11.48 6.66
CA ASN A 79 0.55 10.98 8.03
C ASN A 79 -0.83 10.92 8.70
N GLU A 80 -1.59 12.00 8.65
CA GLU A 80 -2.91 12.08 9.28
C GLU A 80 -3.92 11.13 8.62
N LYS A 81 -3.95 11.06 7.28
CA LYS A 81 -4.96 10.31 6.56
C LYS A 81 -4.69 8.82 6.49
N ILE A 82 -3.42 8.43 6.36
CA ILE A 82 -3.03 7.03 6.13
C ILE A 82 -2.19 6.48 7.28
N TYR A 83 -1.05 7.10 7.59
CA TYR A 83 -0.09 6.54 8.54
C TYR A 83 -0.67 6.27 9.92
N GLN A 84 -1.27 7.27 10.56
CA GLN A 84 -1.81 7.13 11.91
C GLN A 84 -2.84 6.01 12.07
N ARG A 85 -3.51 5.63 10.99
CA ARG A 85 -4.52 4.56 11.00
C ARG A 85 -3.91 3.17 10.86
N TYR A 86 -2.75 3.05 10.19
CA TYR A 86 -2.22 1.77 9.73
C TYR A 86 -0.78 1.46 10.18
N HIS A 87 -0.07 2.38 10.84
CA HIS A 87 1.33 2.21 11.24
C HIS A 87 1.58 0.94 12.09
N LYS A 88 0.58 0.42 12.78
CA LYS A 88 0.68 -0.83 13.55
C LYS A 88 0.69 -2.10 12.69
N PHE A 89 0.55 -1.97 11.38
CA PHE A 89 0.61 -3.12 10.48
C PHE A 89 2.07 -3.49 10.22
N LYS A 90 2.51 -4.65 10.73
CA LYS A 90 3.92 -5.10 10.79
C LYS A 90 4.71 -5.01 9.47
N ASP A 91 4.03 -5.21 8.34
CA ASP A 91 4.68 -5.31 7.04
C ASP A 91 4.44 -4.06 6.18
N LEU A 92 4.04 -2.97 6.82
CA LEU A 92 3.89 -1.66 6.20
C LEU A 92 5.13 -0.81 6.45
N GLN A 93 5.52 -0.02 5.46
CA GLN A 93 6.51 1.04 5.61
C GLN A 93 6.17 2.24 4.72
N PHE A 94 6.61 3.42 5.15
CA PHE A 94 6.53 4.67 4.41
C PHE A 94 7.95 5.11 4.06
N VAL A 95 8.26 5.13 2.78
CA VAL A 95 9.61 5.43 2.32
C VAL A 95 9.64 6.77 1.61
N VAL A 96 10.51 7.65 2.07
CA VAL A 96 10.82 8.93 1.42
C VAL A 96 12.23 8.83 0.84
N LEU A 97 12.30 8.80 -0.50
CA LEU A 97 13.57 8.80 -1.22
C LEU A 97 13.95 10.24 -1.57
N SER A 98 15.12 10.67 -1.09
CA SER A 98 15.62 12.04 -1.28
C SER A 98 17.06 12.04 -1.81
N PRO A 99 17.50 13.11 -2.49
CA PRO A 99 18.89 13.24 -2.93
C PRO A 99 19.87 13.27 -1.76
N ILE A 100 21.04 12.67 -1.94
CA ILE A 100 22.19 12.82 -1.03
C ILE A 100 22.49 14.32 -0.87
N GLY A 101 22.79 14.74 0.36
CA GLY A 101 23.01 16.13 0.74
C GLY A 101 21.78 16.82 1.33
N THR A 102 20.62 16.15 1.36
CA THR A 102 19.39 16.69 1.98
C THR A 102 19.14 16.15 3.40
N GLU A 103 20.08 15.40 3.96
CA GLU A 103 19.94 14.69 5.24
C GLU A 103 19.55 15.62 6.39
N ASN A 104 20.09 16.85 6.40
CA ASN A 104 19.76 17.83 7.44
C ASN A 104 18.31 18.32 7.33
N ASP A 105 17.83 18.62 6.12
CA ASP A 105 16.47 19.05 5.88
C ASP A 105 15.48 17.92 6.20
N VAL A 106 15.82 16.69 5.83
CA VAL A 106 15.05 15.49 6.17
C VAL A 106 15.00 15.27 7.68
N LYS A 107 16.10 15.48 8.43
CA LYS A 107 16.09 15.40 9.90
C LYS A 107 15.16 16.43 10.53
N ILE A 108 15.25 17.68 10.08
CA ILE A 108 14.35 18.75 10.56
C ILE A 108 12.88 18.39 10.28
N PHE A 109 12.60 17.95 9.07
CA PHE A 109 11.28 17.50 8.66
C PHE A 109 10.77 16.32 9.52
N ARG A 110 11.59 15.27 9.67
CA ARG A 110 11.28 14.10 10.51
C ARG A 110 10.97 14.51 11.94
N ASP A 111 11.78 15.39 12.55
CA ASP A 111 11.60 15.81 13.93
C ASP A 111 10.30 16.61 14.11
N GLN A 112 9.91 17.42 13.12
CA GLN A 112 8.62 18.09 13.10
C GLN A 112 7.46 17.10 12.98
N LEU A 113 7.58 16.08 12.15
CA LEU A 113 6.55 15.05 11.98
C LEU A 113 6.44 14.17 13.24
N ALA A 114 7.56 13.84 13.86
CA ALA A 114 7.65 13.05 15.09
C ALA A 114 6.93 13.69 16.29
N ALA A 115 6.74 15.00 16.28
CA ALA A 115 5.96 15.69 17.31
C ALA A 115 4.48 15.27 17.33
N SER A 116 3.97 14.70 16.24
CA SER A 116 2.56 14.33 16.08
C SER A 116 2.32 12.83 15.94
N THR A 117 3.35 12.01 15.77
CA THR A 117 3.19 10.58 15.49
C THR A 117 4.43 9.77 15.84
N ASP A 118 4.23 8.45 16.02
CA ASP A 118 5.30 7.47 16.04
C ASP A 118 5.93 7.34 14.65
N MET A 119 7.25 7.35 14.57
CA MET A 119 8.00 7.34 13.31
C MET A 119 8.54 5.94 12.94
N THR A 120 8.12 4.89 13.63
CA THR A 120 8.68 3.53 13.49
C THR A 120 8.69 3.02 12.04
N GLU A 121 7.61 3.25 11.30
CA GLU A 121 7.48 2.76 9.93
C GLU A 121 7.83 3.81 8.86
N TRP A 122 8.24 5.01 9.26
CA TRP A 122 8.81 6.00 8.37
C TRP A 122 10.30 5.73 8.13
N LYS A 123 10.68 5.62 6.87
CA LYS A 123 12.06 5.37 6.42
C LYS A 123 12.47 6.47 5.45
N PHE A 124 13.62 7.07 5.70
CA PHE A 124 14.17 8.16 4.89
C PHE A 124 15.47 7.67 4.29
N ILE A 125 15.48 7.42 2.99
CA ILE A 125 16.64 6.88 2.26
C ILE A 125 17.19 7.90 1.29
N PHE A 126 18.49 7.79 1.01
CA PHE A 126 19.22 8.77 0.21
C PHE A 126 19.95 8.09 -0.94
N ALA A 127 19.86 8.71 -2.12
CA ALA A 127 20.50 8.24 -3.33
C ALA A 127 20.99 9.44 -4.15
N THR A 128 21.86 9.20 -5.11
CA THR A 128 22.24 10.25 -6.06
C THR A 128 21.04 10.63 -6.95
N PRO A 129 21.02 11.85 -7.51
CA PRO A 129 19.98 12.27 -8.45
C PRO A 129 19.81 11.33 -9.63
N GLU A 130 20.90 10.74 -10.12
CA GLU A 130 20.88 9.78 -11.22
C GLU A 130 20.21 8.46 -10.80
N GLU A 131 20.56 7.92 -9.64
CA GLU A 131 19.94 6.70 -9.09
C GLU A 131 18.46 6.91 -8.83
N ILE A 132 18.04 8.07 -8.31
CA ILE A 132 16.62 8.40 -8.10
C ILE A 132 15.88 8.40 -9.44
N ASN A 133 16.42 9.05 -10.47
CA ASN A 133 15.80 9.07 -11.80
C ASN A 133 15.72 7.67 -12.40
N ASN A 134 16.78 6.87 -12.28
CA ASN A 134 16.83 5.50 -12.78
C ASN A 134 15.79 4.61 -12.07
N PHE A 135 15.67 4.74 -10.76
CA PHE A 135 14.67 4.01 -9.99
C PHE A 135 13.24 4.47 -10.34
N TYR A 136 13.01 5.78 -10.45
CA TYR A 136 11.72 6.32 -10.87
C TYR A 136 11.28 5.82 -12.24
N ASN A 137 12.18 5.75 -13.20
CA ASN A 137 11.91 5.27 -14.55
C ASN A 137 11.44 3.79 -14.56
N GLN A 138 11.85 2.99 -13.58
CA GLN A 138 11.41 1.59 -13.45
C GLN A 138 9.94 1.46 -13.02
N LEU A 139 9.35 2.52 -12.47
CA LEU A 139 7.91 2.54 -12.16
C LEU A 139 7.05 2.57 -13.43
N HIS A 140 7.63 2.93 -14.58
CA HIS A 140 6.95 3.04 -15.88
C HIS A 140 5.69 3.90 -15.86
N LEU A 141 5.73 5.01 -15.11
CA LEU A 141 4.61 5.93 -14.98
C LEU A 141 4.36 6.69 -16.29
N LYS A 142 3.10 6.88 -16.63
CA LYS A 142 2.68 7.53 -17.88
C LYS A 142 2.33 9.00 -17.67
N THR A 143 1.75 9.31 -16.53
CA THR A 143 1.17 10.63 -16.26
C THR A 143 2.00 11.48 -15.33
N ASP A 144 2.87 10.86 -14.55
CA ASP A 144 3.62 11.52 -13.50
C ASP A 144 5.09 11.72 -13.86
N LYS A 145 5.72 12.74 -13.31
CA LYS A 145 7.15 13.05 -13.53
C LYS A 145 7.77 13.61 -12.28
N LEU A 146 9.07 13.38 -12.11
CA LEU A 146 9.86 14.11 -11.13
C LEU A 146 10.08 15.55 -11.60
N THR A 147 10.10 16.46 -10.65
CA THR A 147 10.51 17.86 -10.86
C THR A 147 12.03 17.95 -11.04
N SER A 148 12.52 19.15 -11.34
CA SER A 148 13.96 19.42 -11.35
C SER A 148 14.65 19.23 -10.00
N THR A 149 13.88 19.17 -8.92
CA THR A 149 14.36 18.89 -7.56
C THR A 149 14.41 17.39 -7.24
N HIS A 150 14.12 16.51 -8.20
CA HIS A 150 14.03 15.05 -8.05
C HIS A 150 12.95 14.60 -7.06
N GLY A 151 11.93 15.42 -6.85
CA GLY A 151 10.77 15.13 -6.02
C GLY A 151 9.47 15.26 -6.81
N ASN A 152 8.36 14.82 -6.20
CA ASN A 152 7.01 15.14 -6.64
C ASN A 152 6.03 15.13 -5.46
N ASN A 153 4.76 15.46 -5.72
CA ASN A 153 3.73 15.55 -4.70
C ASN A 153 2.91 14.26 -4.55
N ASN A 154 3.32 13.19 -5.22
CA ASN A 154 2.56 11.94 -5.25
C ASN A 154 3.21 10.85 -4.41
N VAL A 155 2.38 9.93 -3.94
CA VAL A 155 2.79 8.68 -3.31
C VAL A 155 2.30 7.49 -4.13
N TYR A 156 3.04 6.41 -4.06
CA TYR A 156 2.85 5.20 -4.82
C TYR A 156 2.71 4.01 -3.89
N ILE A 157 1.78 3.10 -4.18
CA ILE A 157 1.58 1.87 -3.42
C ILE A 157 2.35 0.74 -4.10
N ILE A 158 3.33 0.18 -3.40
CA ILE A 158 4.08 -0.99 -3.84
C ILE A 158 3.74 -2.14 -2.91
N ASP A 159 3.32 -3.27 -3.46
CA ASP A 159 2.96 -4.45 -2.67
C ASP A 159 4.20 -5.27 -2.25
N LYS A 160 3.97 -6.35 -1.48
CA LYS A 160 5.02 -7.21 -0.95
C LYS A 160 5.84 -7.96 -2.00
N ASP A 161 5.29 -8.12 -3.18
CA ASP A 161 5.94 -8.77 -4.33
C ASP A 161 6.62 -7.76 -5.26
N ARG A 162 6.73 -6.51 -4.78
CA ARG A 162 7.33 -5.36 -5.50
C ARG A 162 6.56 -4.96 -6.76
N ASN A 163 5.25 -5.08 -6.73
CA ASN A 163 4.43 -4.59 -7.82
C ASN A 163 3.88 -3.20 -7.48
N LEU A 164 3.97 -2.27 -8.42
CA LEU A 164 3.24 -1.01 -8.36
C LEU A 164 1.76 -1.30 -8.54
N ARG A 165 0.96 -0.81 -7.62
CA ARG A 165 -0.48 -1.02 -7.59
C ARG A 165 -1.21 0.32 -7.76
N GLY A 166 -2.30 0.29 -8.51
CA GLY A 166 -3.12 1.49 -8.72
C GLY A 166 -4.50 1.13 -9.23
N ARG A 167 -5.42 2.10 -9.21
CA ARG A 167 -6.81 1.88 -9.59
C ARG A 167 -7.07 2.17 -11.06
N LYS A 168 -8.03 1.47 -11.64
CA LYS A 168 -8.59 1.87 -12.93
C LYS A 168 -9.44 3.12 -12.75
N VAL A 169 -9.21 4.13 -13.57
CA VAL A 169 -10.04 5.33 -13.59
C VAL A 169 -11.43 4.97 -14.11
N LYS A 170 -12.47 5.44 -13.41
CA LYS A 170 -13.85 5.14 -13.77
C LYS A 170 -14.14 5.67 -15.19
N ASP A 171 -14.83 4.87 -15.97
CA ASP A 171 -15.24 5.20 -17.35
C ASP A 171 -14.07 5.54 -18.31
N SER A 172 -12.85 5.11 -17.98
CA SER A 172 -11.63 5.32 -18.78
C SER A 172 -10.87 4.00 -18.97
N LYS A 173 -9.95 4.00 -19.94
CA LYS A 173 -8.94 2.95 -20.11
C LYS A 173 -7.66 3.22 -19.31
N GLU A 174 -7.59 4.36 -18.65
CA GLU A 174 -6.42 4.81 -17.91
C GLU A 174 -6.41 4.24 -16.48
N TYR A 175 -5.24 4.29 -15.89
CA TYR A 175 -5.01 3.91 -14.50
C TYR A 175 -4.45 5.09 -13.73
N LYS A 176 -4.88 5.22 -12.49
CA LYS A 176 -4.29 6.13 -11.53
C LYS A 176 -3.09 5.44 -10.91
N GLU A 177 -1.91 5.98 -11.17
CA GLU A 177 -0.61 5.38 -10.84
C GLU A 177 -0.09 5.82 -9.47
N GLY A 178 -0.45 7.02 -9.05
CA GLY A 178 -0.07 7.62 -7.77
C GLY A 178 -1.21 8.46 -7.19
N TYR A 179 -1.03 8.90 -5.96
CA TYR A 179 -2.02 9.69 -5.20
C TYR A 179 -1.38 10.97 -4.70
N SER A 180 -2.02 12.09 -4.97
CA SER A 180 -1.52 13.39 -4.56
C SER A 180 -1.61 13.59 -3.05
N MET A 181 -0.47 13.84 -2.42
CA MET A 181 -0.39 14.22 -1.01
C MET A 181 -0.89 15.65 -0.77
N PHE A 182 -0.88 16.48 -1.80
CA PHE A 182 -1.39 17.84 -1.73
C PHE A 182 -2.92 17.88 -1.63
N HIS A 183 -3.61 16.97 -2.34
CA HIS A 183 -5.06 16.87 -2.33
C HIS A 183 -5.55 15.90 -1.26
N ILE A 184 -5.91 16.43 -0.09
CA ILE A 184 -6.39 15.64 1.06
C ILE A 184 -7.60 14.76 0.70
N SER A 185 -8.49 15.25 -0.17
CA SER A 185 -9.64 14.49 -0.66
C SER A 185 -9.24 13.22 -1.42
N GLU A 186 -8.15 13.27 -2.17
CA GLU A 186 -7.62 12.15 -2.92
C GLU A 186 -7.02 11.08 -1.99
N LEU A 187 -6.25 11.51 -0.98
CA LEU A 187 -5.75 10.59 0.05
C LEU A 187 -6.89 9.91 0.80
N HIS A 188 -7.96 10.66 1.11
CA HIS A 188 -9.07 10.16 1.91
C HIS A 188 -10.03 9.26 1.12
N ASN A 189 -10.40 9.65 -0.09
CA ASN A 189 -11.46 8.99 -0.85
C ASN A 189 -10.94 7.89 -1.77
N GLU A 190 -9.70 8.03 -2.25
CA GLU A 190 -9.15 7.11 -3.23
C GLU A 190 -8.03 6.25 -2.66
N MET A 191 -6.94 6.87 -2.19
CA MET A 191 -5.79 6.13 -1.67
C MET A 191 -6.16 5.25 -0.47
N LEU A 192 -6.97 5.79 0.45
CA LEU A 192 -7.39 5.05 1.64
C LEU A 192 -8.17 3.77 1.27
N ASP A 193 -9.05 3.85 0.27
CA ASP A 193 -9.84 2.70 -0.14
C ASP A 193 -8.98 1.67 -0.89
N ASP A 194 -8.08 2.12 -1.75
CA ASP A 194 -7.15 1.23 -2.46
C ASP A 194 -6.17 0.56 -1.49
N PHE A 195 -5.71 1.29 -0.50
CA PHE A 195 -4.86 0.73 0.54
C PHE A 195 -5.59 -0.34 1.38
N LYS A 196 -6.86 -0.13 1.72
CA LYS A 196 -7.69 -1.16 2.36
C LYS A 196 -7.80 -2.43 1.51
N ILE A 197 -7.95 -2.30 0.19
CA ILE A 197 -7.98 -3.45 -0.72
C ILE A 197 -6.67 -4.24 -0.63
N ILE A 198 -5.52 -3.58 -0.69
CA ILE A 198 -4.20 -4.23 -0.55
C ILE A 198 -4.07 -4.96 0.80
N LEU A 199 -4.44 -4.31 1.89
CA LEU A 199 -4.41 -4.93 3.22
C LEU A 199 -5.34 -6.15 3.31
N TYR A 200 -6.50 -6.08 2.67
CA TYR A 200 -7.43 -7.18 2.61
C TYR A 200 -6.89 -8.35 1.77
N GLU A 201 -6.37 -8.08 0.57
CA GLU A 201 -5.72 -9.10 -0.27
C GLU A 201 -4.65 -9.86 0.52
N TYR A 202 -3.84 -9.11 1.28
CA TYR A 202 -2.78 -9.68 2.10
C TYR A 202 -3.31 -10.55 3.25
N LYS A 203 -4.31 -10.08 4.00
CA LYS A 203 -4.95 -10.88 5.07
C LYS A 203 -5.61 -12.14 4.53
N ALA A 204 -6.25 -12.06 3.37
CA ALA A 204 -6.88 -13.21 2.71
C ALA A 204 -5.83 -14.25 2.27
N ALA A 205 -4.70 -13.82 1.75
CA ALA A 205 -3.59 -14.71 1.38
C ALA A 205 -2.99 -15.42 2.60
N LEU A 206 -2.78 -14.71 3.71
CA LEU A 206 -2.31 -15.31 4.96
C LEU A 206 -3.27 -16.37 5.49
N LYS A 207 -4.58 -16.09 5.51
CA LYS A 207 -5.60 -17.03 5.96
C LYS A 207 -5.63 -18.29 5.09
N LYS A 208 -5.49 -18.14 3.78
CA LYS A 208 -5.42 -19.26 2.83
C LYS A 208 -4.19 -20.13 3.09
N ASN A 209 -3.02 -19.53 3.28
CA ASN A 209 -1.78 -20.25 3.56
C ASN A 209 -1.84 -20.99 4.90
N HIS A 210 -2.37 -20.35 5.95
CA HIS A 210 -2.54 -20.99 7.25
C HIS A 210 -3.46 -22.22 7.19
N ASN A 211 -4.56 -22.11 6.46
CA ASN A 211 -5.50 -23.23 6.25
C ASN A 211 -4.87 -24.36 5.41
N ALA A 212 -4.05 -24.03 4.42
CA ALA A 212 -3.30 -25.02 3.63
C ALA A 212 -2.29 -25.76 4.47
N THR A 213 -1.51 -25.05 5.28
CA THR A 213 -0.53 -25.65 6.22
C THR A 213 -1.23 -26.56 7.21
N LYS A 214 -2.36 -26.16 7.80
CA LYS A 214 -3.14 -26.98 8.73
C LYS A 214 -3.64 -28.27 8.08
N ARG A 215 -4.08 -28.25 6.82
CA ARG A 215 -4.50 -29.46 6.07
C ARG A 215 -3.34 -30.43 5.87
N LEU A 216 -2.14 -29.92 5.51
CA LEU A 216 -0.94 -30.75 5.35
C LEU A 216 -0.56 -31.50 6.64
N TYR A 217 -0.69 -30.85 7.80
CA TYR A 217 -0.42 -31.50 9.10
C TYR A 217 -1.45 -32.58 9.43
N ILE A 218 -2.72 -32.41 9.07
CA ILE A 218 -3.77 -33.43 9.30
C ILE A 218 -3.53 -34.67 8.44
N GLU A 219 -3.09 -34.50 7.18
CA GLU A 219 -2.83 -35.63 6.27
C GLU A 219 -1.57 -36.42 6.62
N THR A 220 -0.62 -35.83 7.37
CA THR A 220 0.60 -36.51 7.83
C THR A 220 0.40 -37.30 9.13
N ASP A 221 -0.60 -36.95 9.93
CA ASP A 221 -0.89 -37.65 11.20
C ASP A 221 -1.82 -38.90 11.00
N GLU A 222 -2.34 -39.13 9.79
CA GLU A 222 -3.16 -40.29 9.42
C GLU A 222 -2.38 -41.41 8.69
N LYS A 223 -1.06 -41.38 8.69
CA LYS A 223 -0.18 -42.42 8.17
C LYS A 223 0.72 -42.97 9.30
#